data_4148ff6d7c5dc856e9004c004ebceaa5
#
_entry.id   4148ff6d7c5dc856e9004c004ebceaa5
#
_cell.length_a   1.000
_cell.length_b   1.000
_cell.length_c   1.000
_cell.angle_alpha   90.00
_cell.angle_beta   90.00
_cell.angle_gamma   90.00
#
_symmetry.space_group_name_H-M   'P 1'
#
loop_
_entity.id
_entity.type
_entity.pdbx_description
1 polymer ?
#
loop_
_entity_poly.entity_id
_entity_poly.type
_entity_poly.pdbx_seq_one_letter_code
_entity_poly.pdbx_strand_id
1 'polypeptide(L)'
;GDGAMTAGMAFEALNHAGVANANVLIILNDNCMSIDPNVGALKEYLTDITTSPTYNKIRDDVWHLLGKLPVGKRFTREMASKLEASLKGVVSRSSNLFEALKLRYFGPIDGHNITKLTDTLQDLKDIPGPKLLHIVTTKGKGYALAEKDQTTWHAPGLFDKITGEIFKKQVEKPQPPKYQDVFGHTIIELAEQNDKIM
;
A
#
# COMPACT_ATOMS: atom_id res chain seq x y z
N GLY A 1 1.20 -3.11 -4.97
CA GLY A 1 0.54 -3.17 -3.67
C GLY A 1 1.54 -3.39 -2.54
N ASP A 2 1.09 -3.16 -1.32
CA ASP A 2 1.88 -3.32 -0.09
C ASP A 2 2.44 -4.74 0.07
N GLY A 3 1.67 -5.79 -0.29
CA GLY A 3 2.19 -7.16 -0.31
C GLY A 3 3.39 -7.37 -1.24
N ALA A 4 3.46 -6.68 -2.37
CA ALA A 4 4.63 -6.74 -3.24
C ALA A 4 5.87 -6.06 -2.66
N MET A 5 5.68 -5.15 -1.71
CA MET A 5 6.77 -4.47 -0.99
C MET A 5 7.53 -5.39 -0.03
N THR A 6 7.01 -6.58 0.27
CA THR A 6 7.74 -7.58 1.07
C THR A 6 8.82 -8.30 0.29
N ALA A 7 8.87 -8.12 -1.04
CA ALA A 7 9.88 -8.69 -1.91
C ALA A 7 11.08 -7.75 -2.10
N GLY A 8 12.30 -8.29 -2.06
CA GLY A 8 13.55 -7.51 -2.14
C GLY A 8 13.65 -6.64 -3.39
N MET A 9 13.18 -7.14 -4.54
CA MET A 9 13.24 -6.43 -5.82
C MET A 9 12.52 -5.06 -5.80
N ALA A 10 11.46 -4.92 -5.01
CA ALA A 10 10.78 -3.64 -4.82
C ALA A 10 11.71 -2.61 -4.14
N PHE A 11 12.43 -3.03 -3.11
CA PHE A 11 13.39 -2.17 -2.40
C PHE A 11 14.60 -1.80 -3.26
N GLU A 12 15.11 -2.73 -4.06
CA GLU A 12 16.19 -2.45 -5.01
C GLU A 12 15.78 -1.37 -6.01
N ALA A 13 14.56 -1.47 -6.55
CA ALA A 13 14.01 -0.48 -7.47
C ALA A 13 13.82 0.90 -6.81
N LEU A 14 13.30 0.94 -5.58
CA LEU A 14 13.13 2.19 -4.82
C LEU A 14 14.47 2.86 -4.51
N ASN A 15 15.47 2.09 -4.08
CA ASN A 15 16.81 2.56 -3.80
C ASN A 15 17.46 3.14 -5.07
N HIS A 16 17.34 2.45 -6.20
CA HIS A 16 17.85 2.93 -7.47
C HIS A 16 17.15 4.20 -7.96
N ALA A 17 15.83 4.26 -7.86
CA ALA A 17 15.03 5.43 -8.26
C ALA A 17 15.48 6.70 -7.52
N GLY A 18 15.77 6.57 -6.21
CA GLY A 18 16.25 7.68 -5.39
C GLY A 18 17.64 8.19 -5.78
N VAL A 19 18.54 7.30 -6.20
CA VAL A 19 19.90 7.66 -6.64
C VAL A 19 19.89 8.23 -8.06
N ALA A 20 19.12 7.62 -8.96
CA ALA A 20 18.98 8.06 -10.34
C ALA A 20 18.26 9.42 -10.46
N ASN A 21 17.61 9.88 -9.39
CA ASN A 21 16.80 11.10 -9.37
C ASN A 21 15.78 11.15 -10.52
N ALA A 22 15.25 9.99 -10.89
CA ALA A 22 14.33 9.85 -12.00
C ALA A 22 13.01 10.57 -11.69
N ASN A 23 12.43 11.24 -12.68
CA ASN A 23 11.12 11.87 -12.53
C ASN A 23 10.01 10.81 -12.64
N VAL A 24 9.88 9.99 -11.60
CA VAL A 24 8.92 8.87 -11.51
C VAL A 24 7.94 9.08 -10.37
N LEU A 25 6.68 8.72 -10.59
CA LEU A 25 5.66 8.61 -9.55
C LEU A 25 5.40 7.13 -9.26
N ILE A 26 5.71 6.71 -8.04
CA ILE A 26 5.45 5.37 -7.54
C ILE A 26 4.17 5.44 -6.71
N ILE A 27 3.19 4.60 -7.03
CA ILE A 27 1.95 4.50 -6.27
C ILE A 27 1.98 3.25 -5.41
N LEU A 28 2.04 3.44 -4.09
CA LEU A 28 1.89 2.38 -3.12
C LEU A 28 0.41 2.24 -2.78
N ASN A 29 -0.22 1.19 -3.29
CA ASN A 29 -1.59 0.83 -2.90
C ASN A 29 -1.53 -0.10 -1.68
N ASP A 30 -1.88 0.45 -0.53
CA ASP A 30 -1.92 -0.25 0.74
C ASP A 30 -3.35 -0.69 1.05
N ASN A 31 -3.58 -1.99 1.08
CA ASN A 31 -4.85 -2.59 1.49
C ASN A 31 -4.66 -3.67 2.56
N CYS A 32 -3.46 -3.76 3.14
CA CYS A 32 -3.07 -4.73 4.16
C CYS A 32 -3.20 -6.19 3.72
N MET A 33 -3.31 -6.45 2.42
CA MET A 33 -3.56 -7.78 1.87
C MET A 33 -2.61 -8.14 0.74
N SER A 34 -2.12 -9.37 0.81
CA SER A 34 -1.58 -10.13 -0.33
C SER A 34 -2.65 -11.05 -0.90
N ILE A 35 -2.44 -12.36 -0.82
CA ILE A 35 -3.51 -13.37 -0.90
C ILE A 35 -4.20 -13.38 0.47
N ASP A 36 -3.42 -13.59 1.52
CA ASP A 36 -3.79 -13.46 2.93
C ASP A 36 -3.37 -12.08 3.49
N PRO A 37 -3.77 -11.74 4.71
CA PRO A 37 -3.30 -10.53 5.39
C PRO A 37 -1.77 -10.47 5.43
N ASN A 38 -1.21 -9.31 5.11
CA ASN A 38 0.23 -9.09 5.17
C ASN A 38 0.77 -9.23 6.60
N VAL A 39 2.00 -9.69 6.72
CA VAL A 39 2.72 -9.85 7.98
C VAL A 39 4.09 -9.16 7.92
N GLY A 40 4.73 -9.03 9.08
CA GLY A 40 6.09 -8.52 9.21
C GLY A 40 6.20 -7.02 9.45
N ALA A 41 7.41 -6.57 9.73
CA ALA A 41 7.73 -5.21 10.18
C ALA A 41 7.29 -4.11 9.19
N LEU A 42 7.31 -4.37 7.90
CA LEU A 42 6.85 -3.39 6.92
C LEU A 42 5.35 -3.11 7.05
N LYS A 43 4.54 -4.14 7.29
CA LYS A 43 3.10 -3.98 7.53
C LYS A 43 2.85 -3.16 8.79
N GLU A 44 3.56 -3.44 9.89
CA GLU A 44 3.47 -2.68 11.13
C GLU A 44 3.86 -1.21 10.89
N TYR A 45 4.96 -0.97 10.21
CA TYR A 45 5.42 0.36 9.84
C TYR A 45 4.39 1.15 9.01
N LEU A 46 3.77 0.55 8.00
CA LEU A 46 2.72 1.20 7.21
C LEU A 46 1.47 1.48 8.05
N THR A 47 1.11 0.55 8.95
CA THR A 47 0.01 0.73 9.90
C THR A 47 0.28 1.91 10.83
N ASP A 48 1.47 2.02 11.38
CA ASP A 48 1.87 3.13 12.26
C ASP A 48 1.78 4.48 11.55
N ILE A 49 2.20 4.56 10.28
CA ILE A 49 2.02 5.77 9.47
C ILE A 49 0.54 6.12 9.33
N THR A 50 -0.32 5.15 9.02
CA THR A 50 -1.74 5.41 8.76
C THR A 50 -2.51 5.77 10.03
N THR A 51 -2.10 5.26 11.19
CA THR A 51 -2.77 5.45 12.48
C THR A 51 -2.21 6.60 13.31
N SER A 52 -1.01 7.12 13.00
CA SER A 52 -0.35 8.17 13.77
C SER A 52 -1.16 9.49 13.75
N PRO A 53 -1.63 9.98 14.92
CA PRO A 53 -2.36 11.25 14.99
C PRO A 53 -1.51 12.45 14.55
N THR A 54 -0.22 12.43 14.90
CA THR A 54 0.73 13.49 14.53
C THR A 54 0.93 13.54 13.03
N TYR A 55 1.12 12.38 12.40
CA TYR A 55 1.27 12.28 10.96
C TYR A 55 0.01 12.76 10.22
N ASN A 56 -1.18 12.34 10.67
CA ASN A 56 -2.45 12.73 10.08
C ASN A 56 -2.69 14.26 10.17
N LYS A 57 -2.38 14.89 11.30
CA LYS A 57 -2.48 16.33 11.46
C LYS A 57 -1.58 17.09 10.49
N ILE A 58 -0.33 16.69 10.39
CA ILE A 58 0.65 17.32 9.50
C ILE A 58 0.26 17.14 8.04
N ARG A 59 -0.19 15.96 7.67
CA ARG A 59 -0.73 15.68 6.35
C ARG A 59 -1.84 16.67 5.99
N ASP A 60 -2.79 16.87 6.90
CA ASP A 60 -3.92 17.76 6.67
C ASP A 60 -3.45 19.24 6.54
N ASP A 61 -2.49 19.67 7.34
CA ASP A 61 -1.87 20.99 7.24
C ASP A 61 -1.16 21.21 5.91
N VAL A 62 -0.40 20.22 5.43
CA VAL A 62 0.27 20.25 4.11
C VAL A 62 -0.75 20.29 2.97
N TRP A 63 -1.81 19.49 3.04
CA TRP A 63 -2.88 19.51 2.03
C TRP A 63 -3.66 20.82 2.02
N HIS A 64 -3.92 21.41 3.20
CA HIS A 64 -4.51 22.74 3.29
C HIS A 64 -3.63 23.83 2.69
N LEU A 65 -2.31 23.70 2.79
CA LEU A 65 -1.36 24.63 2.18
C LEU A 65 -1.34 24.50 0.66
N LEU A 66 -1.33 23.25 0.15
CA LEU A 66 -1.37 22.96 -1.28
C LEU A 66 -2.71 23.39 -1.92
N GLY A 67 -3.84 23.14 -1.27
CA GLY A 67 -5.18 23.53 -1.75
C GLY A 67 -5.44 25.03 -1.75
N LYS A 68 -4.64 25.85 -1.05
CA LYS A 68 -4.73 27.32 -1.08
C LYS A 68 -3.91 27.95 -2.21
N LEU A 69 -3.19 27.13 -3.00
CA LEU A 69 -2.44 27.63 -4.15
C LEU A 69 -3.43 27.89 -5.31
N PRO A 70 -3.42 29.08 -5.91
CA PRO A 70 -4.32 29.36 -7.03
C PRO A 70 -3.98 28.44 -8.21
N VAL A 71 -5.00 27.73 -8.71
CA VAL A 71 -4.94 26.89 -9.88
C VAL A 71 -4.31 27.70 -11.03
N GLY A 72 -3.18 27.22 -11.57
CA GLY A 72 -2.52 27.85 -12.71
C GLY A 72 -1.22 28.59 -12.43
N LYS A 73 -0.76 28.72 -11.19
CA LYS A 73 0.58 29.24 -10.92
C LYS A 73 1.61 28.11 -10.87
N ARG A 74 2.64 28.21 -11.71
CA ARG A 74 3.80 27.30 -11.71
C ARG A 74 4.35 27.18 -10.29
N PHE A 75 4.52 25.95 -9.83
CA PHE A 75 5.19 25.61 -8.59
C PHE A 75 6.59 26.22 -8.57
N THR A 76 6.79 27.28 -7.81
CA THR A 76 8.07 27.99 -7.78
C THR A 76 9.06 27.29 -6.84
N ARG A 77 10.36 27.48 -7.09
CA ARG A 77 11.43 26.96 -6.24
C ARG A 77 11.28 27.40 -4.77
N GLU A 78 10.73 28.61 -4.52
CA GLU A 78 10.46 29.12 -3.17
C GLU A 78 9.32 28.38 -2.47
N MET A 79 8.31 27.92 -3.21
CA MET A 79 7.21 27.11 -2.66
C MET A 79 7.68 25.70 -2.34
N ALA A 80 8.55 25.13 -3.19
CA ALA A 80 9.22 23.86 -2.92
C ALA A 80 10.07 23.93 -1.65
N SER A 81 10.84 25.02 -1.46
CA SER A 81 11.68 25.21 -0.27
C SER A 81 10.88 25.44 1.01
N LYS A 82 9.75 26.15 0.94
CA LYS A 82 8.84 26.34 2.09
C LYS A 82 8.15 25.03 2.47
N LEU A 83 7.73 24.23 1.51
CA LEU A 83 7.17 22.91 1.75
C LEU A 83 8.25 22.00 2.38
N GLU A 84 9.45 22.02 1.85
CA GLU A 84 10.61 21.28 2.37
C GLU A 84 10.99 21.73 3.78
N ALA A 85 10.94 23.02 4.08
CA ALA A 85 11.19 23.57 5.42
C ALA A 85 10.09 23.18 6.42
N SER A 86 8.81 23.20 6.01
CA SER A 86 7.70 22.75 6.83
C SER A 86 7.76 21.25 7.13
N LEU A 87 8.17 20.46 6.15
CA LEU A 87 8.41 19.02 6.32
C LEU A 87 9.63 18.74 7.21
N LYS A 88 10.73 19.49 7.05
CA LYS A 88 11.94 19.33 7.89
C LYS A 88 11.71 19.62 9.36
N GLY A 89 10.84 20.55 9.71
CA GLY A 89 10.49 20.86 11.11
C GLY A 89 9.79 19.72 11.84
N VAL A 90 9.18 18.82 11.11
CA VAL A 90 8.39 17.71 11.60
C VAL A 90 9.12 16.38 11.53
N VAL A 91 9.96 16.21 10.50
CA VAL A 91 10.76 15.00 10.21
C VAL A 91 11.85 14.74 11.26
N SER A 92 12.07 15.67 12.20
CA SER A 92 13.10 15.54 13.25
C SER A 92 12.89 14.37 14.23
N ARG A 93 11.79 13.59 14.13
CA ARG A 93 11.54 12.47 15.06
C ARG A 93 11.22 11.10 14.44
N SER A 94 10.98 11.01 13.14
CA SER A 94 10.93 9.70 12.44
C SER A 94 11.12 9.93 10.94
N SER A 95 12.36 9.77 10.46
CA SER A 95 12.61 9.72 9.02
C SER A 95 11.79 8.58 8.43
N ASN A 96 10.85 8.93 7.56
CA ASN A 96 10.09 7.97 6.78
C ASN A 96 11.06 7.12 5.93
N LEU A 97 10.91 5.80 5.94
CA LEU A 97 11.74 4.87 5.16
C LEU A 97 11.92 5.32 3.70
N PHE A 98 10.86 5.80 3.08
CA PHE A 98 10.88 6.24 1.69
C PHE A 98 11.70 7.52 1.49
N GLU A 99 11.66 8.43 2.44
CA GLU A 99 12.47 9.65 2.42
C GLU A 99 13.95 9.35 2.66
N ALA A 100 14.27 8.33 3.47
CA ALA A 100 15.62 7.83 3.62
C ALA A 100 16.19 7.29 2.29
N LEU A 101 15.33 6.74 1.43
CA LEU A 101 15.65 6.33 0.06
C LEU A 101 15.59 7.50 -0.94
N LYS A 102 15.52 8.75 -0.50
CA LYS A 102 15.45 9.99 -1.30
C LYS A 102 14.19 10.10 -2.18
N LEU A 103 13.13 9.40 -1.83
CA LEU A 103 11.82 9.54 -2.46
C LEU A 103 11.00 10.57 -1.68
N ARG A 104 10.35 11.51 -2.37
CA ARG A 104 9.38 12.39 -1.72
C ARG A 104 8.12 11.59 -1.43
N TYR A 105 7.74 11.51 -0.17
CA TYR A 105 6.57 10.75 0.26
C TYR A 105 5.33 11.65 0.39
N PHE A 106 4.22 11.19 -0.18
CA PHE A 106 2.92 11.84 -0.12
C PHE A 106 1.85 10.83 0.32
N GLY A 107 0.98 11.22 1.20
CA GLY A 107 -0.08 10.37 1.74
C GLY A 107 0.07 10.11 3.24
N PRO A 108 -0.62 9.12 3.80
CA PRO A 108 -1.60 8.29 3.12
C PRO A 108 -2.88 9.05 2.77
N ILE A 109 -3.50 8.69 1.65
CA ILE A 109 -4.80 9.21 1.23
C ILE A 109 -5.79 8.08 1.00
N ASP A 110 -7.09 8.37 1.13
CA ASP A 110 -8.15 7.42 0.80
C ASP A 110 -8.20 7.21 -0.72
N GLY A 111 -7.82 6.00 -1.17
CA GLY A 111 -7.82 5.63 -2.58
C GLY A 111 -9.21 5.40 -3.18
N HIS A 112 -10.27 5.34 -2.34
CA HIS A 112 -11.66 5.27 -2.81
C HIS A 112 -12.29 6.65 -3.02
N ASN A 113 -11.66 7.71 -2.53
CA ASN A 113 -12.07 9.07 -2.83
C ASN A 113 -11.46 9.53 -4.15
N ILE A 114 -12.17 9.27 -5.25
CA ILE A 114 -11.69 9.52 -6.61
C ILE A 114 -11.39 11.00 -6.84
N THR A 115 -12.21 11.90 -6.34
CA THR A 115 -11.99 13.35 -6.47
C THR A 115 -10.65 13.74 -5.85
N LYS A 116 -10.45 13.36 -4.56
CA LYS A 116 -9.19 13.66 -3.86
C LYS A 116 -7.98 13.01 -4.52
N LEU A 117 -8.12 11.77 -5.01
CA LEU A 117 -7.05 11.07 -5.71
C LEU A 117 -6.66 11.78 -7.00
N THR A 118 -7.65 12.22 -7.79
CA THR A 118 -7.44 12.93 -9.05
C THR A 118 -6.75 14.28 -8.80
N ASP A 119 -7.23 15.06 -7.82
CA ASP A 119 -6.62 16.34 -7.46
C ASP A 119 -5.17 16.14 -7.01
N THR A 120 -4.93 15.13 -6.17
CA THR A 120 -3.58 14.78 -5.71
C THR A 120 -2.65 14.43 -6.88
N LEU A 121 -3.10 13.60 -7.83
CA LEU A 121 -2.31 13.23 -9.00
C LEU A 121 -2.00 14.44 -9.89
N GLN A 122 -2.93 15.37 -10.02
CA GLN A 122 -2.73 16.64 -10.71
C GLN A 122 -1.63 17.48 -10.06
N ASP A 123 -1.69 17.62 -8.72
CA ASP A 123 -0.70 18.37 -7.95
C ASP A 123 0.71 17.75 -8.04
N LEU A 124 0.79 16.41 -8.02
CA LEU A 124 2.05 15.69 -8.09
C LEU A 124 2.70 15.68 -9.48
N LYS A 125 1.92 15.92 -10.52
CA LYS A 125 2.37 15.88 -11.92
C LYS A 125 3.56 16.78 -12.20
N ASP A 126 3.53 18.00 -11.64
CA ASP A 126 4.53 19.03 -11.90
C ASP A 126 5.67 19.06 -10.86
N ILE A 127 5.63 18.18 -9.87
CA ILE A 127 6.70 18.05 -8.88
C ILE A 127 7.85 17.22 -9.48
N PRO A 128 9.07 17.75 -9.59
CA PRO A 128 10.19 17.02 -10.17
C PRO A 128 10.78 15.98 -9.20
N GLY A 129 11.49 14.99 -9.74
CA GLY A 129 12.20 13.96 -9.01
C GLY A 129 11.33 12.77 -8.61
N PRO A 130 11.91 11.76 -7.93
CA PRO A 130 11.20 10.56 -7.54
C PRO A 130 10.19 10.83 -6.41
N LYS A 131 8.97 10.34 -6.60
CA LYS A 131 7.84 10.55 -5.69
C LYS A 131 7.17 9.22 -5.37
N LEU A 132 6.71 9.07 -4.13
CA LEU A 132 5.88 7.95 -3.71
C LEU A 132 4.56 8.50 -3.18
N LEU A 133 3.45 8.09 -3.80
CA LEU A 133 2.10 8.35 -3.33
C LEU A 133 1.56 7.10 -2.62
N HIS A 134 1.31 7.22 -1.33
CA HIS A 134 0.70 6.17 -0.53
C HIS A 134 -0.82 6.34 -0.53
N ILE A 135 -1.54 5.37 -1.06
CA ILE A 135 -2.99 5.31 -1.06
C ILE A 135 -3.47 4.13 -0.23
N VAL A 136 -4.48 4.34 0.59
CA VAL A 136 -5.10 3.29 1.41
C VAL A 136 -6.41 2.88 0.76
N THR A 137 -6.58 1.58 0.58
CA THR A 137 -7.79 1.01 -0.02
C THR A 137 -8.30 -0.16 0.78
N THR A 138 -9.55 -0.53 0.55
CA THR A 138 -10.16 -1.77 1.06
C THR A 138 -10.36 -2.72 -0.11
N LYS A 139 -9.74 -3.89 -0.05
CA LYS A 139 -9.92 -4.93 -1.07
C LYS A 139 -11.39 -5.39 -1.10
N GLY A 140 -11.96 -5.47 -2.29
CA GLY A 140 -13.37 -5.83 -2.45
C GLY A 140 -14.37 -4.72 -2.13
N LYS A 141 -13.93 -3.48 -1.99
CA LYS A 141 -14.77 -2.30 -1.67
C LYS A 141 -15.99 -2.19 -2.58
N GLY A 142 -17.16 -2.04 -1.96
CA GLY A 142 -18.46 -1.96 -2.64
C GLY A 142 -19.19 -3.30 -2.74
N TYR A 143 -18.56 -4.41 -2.33
CA TYR A 143 -19.20 -5.72 -2.25
C TYR A 143 -19.06 -6.29 -0.83
N ALA A 144 -20.15 -6.27 -0.06
CA ALA A 144 -20.14 -6.55 1.39
C ALA A 144 -19.53 -7.91 1.75
N LEU A 145 -19.74 -8.95 0.93
CA LEU A 145 -19.17 -10.27 1.17
C LEU A 145 -17.65 -10.27 1.01
N ALA A 146 -17.14 -9.54 0.00
CA ALA A 146 -15.71 -9.42 -0.22
C ALA A 146 -15.03 -8.54 0.83
N GLU A 147 -15.69 -7.49 1.32
CA GLU A 147 -15.17 -6.67 2.43
C GLU A 147 -15.07 -7.47 3.72
N LYS A 148 -16.00 -8.41 3.95
CA LYS A 148 -16.04 -9.24 5.15
C LYS A 148 -14.99 -10.37 5.15
N ASP A 149 -14.72 -10.97 3.98
CA ASP A 149 -13.78 -12.08 3.82
C ASP A 149 -12.93 -11.89 2.57
N GLN A 150 -11.91 -11.04 2.70
CA GLN A 150 -11.05 -10.64 1.59
C GLN A 150 -10.19 -11.79 1.05
N THR A 151 -9.90 -12.79 1.85
CA THR A 151 -9.11 -13.96 1.46
C THR A 151 -9.90 -14.85 0.52
N THR A 152 -11.10 -15.28 0.89
CA THR A 152 -11.98 -16.09 0.03
C THR A 152 -12.31 -15.37 -1.27
N TRP A 153 -12.52 -14.04 -1.20
CA TRP A 153 -12.86 -13.21 -2.36
C TRP A 153 -11.66 -12.68 -3.14
N HIS A 154 -10.45 -13.13 -2.82
CA HIS A 154 -9.25 -12.75 -3.62
C HIS A 154 -9.36 -13.19 -5.08
N ALA A 155 -9.80 -14.44 -5.31
CA ALA A 155 -10.00 -15.03 -6.63
C ALA A 155 -11.06 -16.13 -6.59
N PRO A 156 -12.33 -15.78 -6.34
CA PRO A 156 -13.38 -16.77 -6.04
C PRO A 156 -13.77 -17.63 -7.23
N GLY A 157 -13.36 -17.27 -8.45
CA GLY A 157 -13.83 -17.92 -9.66
C GLY A 157 -15.22 -17.47 -10.05
N LEU A 158 -16.06 -18.39 -10.54
CA LEU A 158 -17.45 -18.09 -10.87
C LEU A 158 -18.31 -18.10 -9.59
N PHE A 159 -19.14 -17.08 -9.43
CA PHE A 159 -20.03 -16.95 -8.29
C PHE A 159 -21.33 -16.21 -8.68
N ASP A 160 -22.38 -16.41 -7.92
CA ASP A 160 -23.59 -15.61 -8.02
C ASP A 160 -23.38 -14.27 -7.29
N LYS A 161 -23.49 -13.16 -8.03
CA LYS A 161 -23.23 -11.81 -7.50
C LYS A 161 -24.26 -11.33 -6.48
N ILE A 162 -25.46 -11.97 -6.43
CA ILE A 162 -26.54 -11.59 -5.52
C ILE A 162 -26.40 -12.36 -4.21
N THR A 163 -26.27 -13.70 -4.30
CA THR A 163 -26.19 -14.57 -3.12
C THR A 163 -24.78 -14.71 -2.56
N GLY A 164 -23.75 -14.51 -3.41
CA GLY A 164 -22.36 -14.79 -3.07
C GLY A 164 -21.98 -16.26 -3.15
N GLU A 165 -22.85 -17.13 -3.66
CA GLU A 165 -22.56 -18.55 -3.80
C GLU A 165 -21.45 -18.76 -4.84
N ILE A 166 -20.34 -19.39 -4.40
CA ILE A 166 -19.21 -19.71 -5.25
C ILE A 166 -19.44 -21.08 -5.91
N PHE A 167 -19.50 -21.08 -7.23
CA PHE A 167 -19.71 -22.31 -7.99
C PHE A 167 -18.41 -23.13 -8.05
N LYS A 168 -18.37 -24.25 -7.35
CA LYS A 168 -17.27 -25.20 -7.44
C LYS A 168 -17.37 -25.94 -8.78
N LYS A 169 -16.26 -25.99 -9.54
CA LYS A 169 -16.18 -26.85 -10.72
C LYS A 169 -16.48 -28.30 -10.28
N GLN A 170 -17.49 -28.92 -10.88
CA GLN A 170 -17.69 -30.34 -10.72
C GLN A 170 -16.47 -31.07 -11.33
N VAL A 171 -15.75 -31.80 -10.51
CA VAL A 171 -14.60 -32.59 -10.94
C VAL A 171 -15.14 -34.00 -11.14
N GLU A 172 -15.18 -34.44 -12.38
CA GLU A 172 -15.72 -35.77 -12.75
C GLU A 172 -14.94 -36.95 -12.15
N LYS A 173 -13.69 -36.71 -11.72
CA LYS A 173 -12.86 -37.71 -11.07
C LYS A 173 -12.17 -37.12 -9.85
N PRO A 174 -12.01 -37.89 -8.74
CA PRO A 174 -11.22 -37.46 -7.60
C PRO A 174 -9.82 -37.04 -8.06
N GLN A 175 -9.45 -35.80 -7.81
CA GLN A 175 -8.10 -35.33 -8.07
C GLN A 175 -7.21 -35.68 -6.87
N PRO A 176 -5.96 -36.07 -7.10
CA PRO A 176 -5.01 -36.24 -6.01
C PRO A 176 -4.83 -34.90 -5.28
N PRO A 177 -4.51 -34.92 -3.98
CA PRO A 177 -4.25 -33.70 -3.25
C PRO A 177 -3.11 -32.90 -3.90
N LYS A 178 -3.19 -31.57 -3.83
CA LYS A 178 -2.13 -30.72 -4.36
C LYS A 178 -0.87 -30.86 -3.49
N TYR A 179 0.32 -30.78 -4.09
CA TYR A 179 1.58 -30.89 -3.36
C TYR A 179 1.69 -29.89 -2.21
N GLN A 180 1.24 -28.66 -2.41
CA GLN A 180 1.24 -27.63 -1.38
C GLN A 180 0.37 -28.00 -0.16
N ASP A 181 -0.77 -28.65 -0.39
CA ASP A 181 -1.69 -29.05 0.69
C ASP A 181 -1.07 -30.20 1.48
N VAL A 182 -0.47 -31.19 0.77
CA VAL A 182 0.26 -32.29 1.41
C VAL A 182 1.44 -31.75 2.23
N PHE A 183 2.23 -30.86 1.65
CA PHE A 183 3.36 -30.24 2.35
C PHE A 183 2.90 -29.49 3.61
N GLY A 184 1.87 -28.64 3.49
CA GLY A 184 1.34 -27.87 4.59
C GLY A 184 0.85 -28.75 5.75
N HIS A 185 0.05 -29.78 5.46
CA HIS A 185 -0.42 -30.73 6.48
C HIS A 185 0.75 -31.48 7.12
N THR A 186 1.70 -31.95 6.33
CA THR A 186 2.87 -32.68 6.86
C THR A 186 3.72 -31.78 7.79
N ILE A 187 3.92 -30.51 7.46
CA ILE A 187 4.66 -29.59 8.32
C ILE A 187 3.92 -29.35 9.65
N ILE A 188 2.59 -29.22 9.61
CA ILE A 188 1.76 -29.08 10.83
C ILE A 188 1.92 -30.33 11.70
N GLU A 189 1.75 -31.52 11.15
CA GLU A 189 1.91 -32.78 11.87
C GLU A 189 3.30 -32.94 12.50
N LEU A 190 4.35 -32.54 11.78
CA LEU A 190 5.73 -32.59 12.29
C LEU A 190 5.97 -31.54 13.39
N ALA A 191 5.42 -30.36 13.26
CA ALA A 191 5.55 -29.29 14.27
C ALA A 191 4.81 -29.66 15.58
N GLU A 192 3.65 -30.32 15.49
CA GLU A 192 2.94 -30.85 16.67
C GLU A 192 3.73 -31.91 17.42
N GLN A 193 4.64 -32.63 16.74
CA GLN A 193 5.48 -33.67 17.32
C GLN A 193 6.87 -33.18 17.75
N ASN A 194 7.27 -31.98 17.35
CA ASN A 194 8.62 -31.47 17.58
C ASN A 194 8.65 -29.95 17.73
N ASP A 195 8.77 -29.48 18.96
CA ASP A 195 8.83 -28.05 19.35
C ASP A 195 9.99 -27.25 18.72
N LYS A 196 10.92 -27.94 18.03
CA LYS A 196 12.04 -27.29 17.31
C LYS A 196 11.70 -26.91 15.88
N ILE A 197 10.54 -27.33 15.40
CA ILE A 197 10.03 -26.92 14.09
C ILE A 197 9.17 -25.68 14.31
N MET A 198 9.62 -24.52 13.80
CA MET A 198 8.93 -23.25 13.85
C MET A 198 8.64 -22.73 12.44
#